data_176c4703149d541f1bb8262b9fe38aae
#
_entry.id   176c4703149d541f1bb8262b9fe38aae
#
_cell.length_a   1.000
_cell.length_b   1.000
_cell.length_c   1.000
_cell.angle_alpha   90.00
_cell.angle_beta   90.00
_cell.angle_gamma   90.00
#
_symmetry.space_group_name_H-M   'P 1'
#
loop_
_entity.id
_entity.type
_entity.pdbx_description
1 polymer ?
#
loop_
_entity_poly.entity_id
_entity_poly.type
_entity_poly.pdbx_seq_one_letter_code
_entity_poly.pdbx_strand_id
1 'polypeptide(L)'
;MNLTRRDALKAGALGMASTATPTTVSAQVPRAELKSDFKITKGRIRQSVMGWCFKPMPALELAKHCRAIGIEAIEGISAKDYPAVRKLGLKISLVSGGHGFKK
;
A
#
# COMPACT_ATOMS: atom_id res chain seq x y z
N MET A 1 -43.30 9.71 -26.78
CA MET A 1 -42.92 10.66 -25.70
C MET A 1 -41.44 10.45 -25.37
N ASN A 2 -40.62 11.41 -25.73
CA ASN A 2 -39.23 11.38 -25.34
C ASN A 2 -39.09 11.98 -23.94
N LEU A 3 -38.97 11.14 -22.94
CA LEU A 3 -38.67 11.55 -21.59
C LEU A 3 -37.20 11.99 -21.53
N THR A 4 -36.97 13.27 -21.21
CA THR A 4 -35.61 13.75 -20.98
C THR A 4 -35.08 13.25 -19.63
N ARG A 5 -33.74 13.22 -19.48
CA ARG A 5 -33.11 12.85 -18.21
C ARG A 5 -33.59 13.71 -17.03
N ARG A 6 -34.03 14.94 -17.33
CA ARG A 6 -34.63 15.85 -16.32
C ARG A 6 -36.00 15.39 -15.85
N ASP A 7 -36.79 14.78 -16.73
CA ASP A 7 -38.13 14.30 -16.37
C ASP A 7 -38.05 13.03 -15.52
N ALA A 8 -37.06 12.17 -15.75
CA ALA A 8 -36.80 11.02 -14.94
C ALA A 8 -36.40 11.42 -13.50
N LEU A 9 -35.65 12.51 -13.35
CA LEU A 9 -35.29 13.03 -12.03
C LEU A 9 -36.46 13.67 -11.27
N LYS A 10 -37.42 14.26 -11.98
CA LYS A 10 -38.65 14.83 -11.36
C LYS A 10 -39.63 13.76 -10.90
N ALA A 11 -39.74 12.68 -11.65
CA ALA A 11 -40.60 11.54 -11.28
C ALA A 11 -40.09 10.77 -10.08
N GLY A 12 -38.78 10.79 -9.82
CA GLY A 12 -38.18 10.15 -8.67
C GLY A 12 -38.30 10.91 -7.35
N ALA A 13 -38.75 12.18 -7.39
CA ALA A 13 -38.79 13.04 -6.20
C ALA A 13 -40.09 12.91 -5.37
N LEU A 14 -41.08 12.16 -5.82
CA LEU A 14 -42.41 12.07 -5.22
C LEU A 14 -42.67 10.77 -4.45
N GLY A 15 -41.66 10.09 -4.01
CA GLY A 15 -41.92 8.88 -3.26
C GLY A 15 -40.81 8.52 -2.30
N MET A 16 -41.13 8.60 -1.04
CA MET A 16 -40.37 8.03 0.09
C MET A 16 -39.42 8.99 0.78
N ALA A 17 -39.95 9.69 1.78
CA ALA A 17 -39.22 9.97 2.98
C ALA A 17 -38.87 8.62 3.67
N SER A 18 -38.07 7.84 3.04
CA SER A 18 -37.36 6.74 3.63
C SER A 18 -36.18 7.37 4.36
N THR A 19 -36.20 7.34 5.68
CA THR A 19 -35.03 7.59 6.51
C THR A 19 -33.99 6.53 6.25
N ALA A 20 -33.42 6.57 5.03
CA ALA A 20 -32.20 5.84 4.74
C ALA A 20 -31.10 6.56 5.51
N THR A 21 -30.79 6.09 6.70
CA THR A 21 -29.48 6.34 7.27
C THR A 21 -28.47 5.99 6.20
N PRO A 22 -27.51 6.89 5.88
CA PRO A 22 -26.43 6.54 4.99
C PRO A 22 -25.62 5.44 5.70
N THR A 23 -25.97 4.20 5.40
CA THR A 23 -25.07 3.10 5.72
C THR A 23 -23.87 3.35 4.82
N THR A 24 -22.84 3.94 5.36
CA THR A 24 -21.52 3.97 4.74
C THR A 24 -21.14 2.50 4.61
N VAL A 25 -21.49 1.90 3.50
CA VAL A 25 -20.94 0.62 3.10
C VAL A 25 -19.48 0.95 2.77
N SER A 26 -18.67 0.99 3.82
CA SER A 26 -17.24 0.81 3.63
C SER A 26 -17.12 -0.54 2.96
N ALA A 27 -16.87 -0.52 1.66
CA ALA A 27 -16.48 -1.71 0.92
C ALA A 27 -15.14 -2.14 1.53
N GLN A 28 -15.19 -2.86 2.63
CA GLN A 28 -14.03 -3.57 3.13
C GLN A 28 -13.72 -4.60 2.06
N VAL A 29 -12.76 -4.25 1.21
CA VAL A 29 -12.09 -5.24 0.38
C VAL A 29 -11.69 -6.36 1.35
N PRO A 30 -12.20 -7.60 1.16
CA PRO A 30 -11.84 -8.68 2.05
C PRO A 30 -10.33 -8.76 2.07
N ARG A 31 -9.74 -8.44 3.23
CA ARG A 31 -8.31 -8.55 3.44
C ARG A 31 -8.01 -10.04 3.33
N ALA A 32 -7.43 -10.44 2.23
CA ALA A 32 -6.96 -11.80 2.08
C ALA A 32 -6.07 -12.11 3.29
N GLU A 33 -6.46 -13.08 4.09
CA GLU A 33 -5.62 -13.54 5.19
C GLU A 33 -4.34 -14.08 4.58
N LEU A 34 -3.25 -13.32 4.73
CA LEU A 34 -1.94 -13.77 4.30
C LEU A 34 -1.56 -14.97 5.17
N LYS A 35 -1.40 -16.11 4.53
CA LYS A 35 -0.87 -17.30 5.21
C LYS A 35 0.51 -16.97 5.78
N SER A 36 0.79 -17.41 6.98
CA SER A 36 2.07 -17.16 7.67
C SER A 36 3.30 -17.70 6.92
N ASP A 37 3.08 -18.62 6.00
CA ASP A 37 4.11 -19.24 5.15
C ASP A 37 4.19 -18.64 3.73
N PHE A 38 3.52 -17.50 3.49
CA PHE A 38 3.53 -16.84 2.19
C PHE A 38 4.95 -16.50 1.73
N LYS A 39 5.28 -16.89 0.51
CA LYS A 39 6.53 -16.55 -0.18
C LYS A 39 6.28 -16.19 -1.63
N ILE A 40 7.06 -15.27 -2.14
CA ILE A 40 7.07 -14.93 -3.56
C ILE A 40 7.75 -16.07 -4.31
N THR A 41 7.01 -16.77 -5.17
CA THR A 41 7.51 -17.97 -5.86
C THR A 41 7.95 -17.70 -7.30
N LYS A 42 7.32 -16.76 -7.99
CA LYS A 42 7.53 -16.56 -9.43
C LYS A 42 8.59 -15.52 -9.78
N GLY A 43 8.90 -14.59 -8.91
CA GLY A 43 9.95 -13.58 -9.08
C GLY A 43 9.92 -12.75 -10.38
N ARG A 44 8.78 -12.66 -11.06
CA ARG A 44 8.67 -11.94 -12.34
C ARG A 44 8.72 -10.43 -12.17
N ILE A 45 8.34 -9.95 -11.02
CA ILE A 45 8.33 -8.53 -10.68
C ILE A 45 9.29 -8.35 -9.52
N ARG A 46 10.26 -7.47 -9.70
CA ARG A 46 11.16 -7.05 -8.63
C ARG A 46 10.43 -6.05 -7.74
N GLN A 47 10.29 -6.37 -6.48
CA GLN A 47 9.56 -5.57 -5.51
C GLN A 47 10.50 -4.97 -4.48
N SER A 48 10.21 -3.74 -4.09
CA SER A 48 10.81 -3.08 -2.95
C SER A 48 9.74 -2.62 -1.97
N VAL A 49 10.13 -2.38 -0.73
CA VAL A 49 9.26 -1.79 0.29
C VAL A 49 9.86 -0.50 0.81
N MET A 50 8.99 0.44 1.11
CA MET A 50 9.35 1.73 1.68
C MET A 50 9.39 1.64 3.20
N GLY A 51 10.57 1.78 3.80
CA GLY A 51 10.79 1.56 5.23
C GLY A 51 9.96 2.46 6.14
N TRP A 52 9.75 3.73 5.77
CA TRP A 52 8.98 4.66 6.59
C TRP A 52 7.49 4.33 6.69
N CYS A 53 6.94 3.53 5.76
CA CYS A 53 5.55 3.06 5.81
C CYS A 53 5.31 2.06 6.95
N PHE A 54 6.36 1.47 7.49
CA PHE A 54 6.30 0.43 8.51
C PHE A 54 6.72 0.91 9.90
N LYS A 55 6.86 2.20 10.10
CA LYS A 55 7.18 2.74 11.42
C LYS A 55 6.10 2.32 12.45
N PRO A 56 6.49 2.01 13.68
CA PRO A 56 7.82 2.17 14.29
C PRO A 56 8.81 1.00 14.12
N MET A 57 8.51 0.02 13.24
CA MET A 57 9.37 -1.14 13.03
C MET A 57 10.78 -0.72 12.59
N PRO A 58 11.84 -1.21 13.24
CA PRO A 58 13.21 -0.95 12.83
C PRO A 58 13.52 -1.47 11.43
N ALA A 59 14.38 -0.76 10.68
CA ALA A 59 14.72 -1.13 9.30
C ALA A 59 15.30 -2.55 9.18
N LEU A 60 16.10 -2.98 10.13
CA LEU A 60 16.68 -4.33 10.13
C LEU A 60 15.62 -5.43 10.34
N GLU A 61 14.63 -5.18 11.19
CA GLU A 61 13.52 -6.10 11.42
C GLU A 61 12.65 -6.21 10.17
N LEU A 62 12.29 -5.08 9.57
CA LEU A 62 11.59 -5.04 8.30
C LEU A 62 12.36 -5.80 7.20
N ALA A 63 13.67 -5.63 7.13
CA ALA A 63 14.54 -6.32 6.18
C ALA A 63 14.50 -7.85 6.35
N LYS A 64 14.46 -8.34 7.57
CA LYS A 64 14.30 -9.79 7.85
C LYS A 64 12.97 -10.31 7.33
N HIS A 65 11.88 -9.59 7.55
CA HIS A 65 10.57 -9.96 7.02
C HIS A 65 10.56 -9.93 5.48
N CYS A 66 11.12 -8.90 4.87
CA CYS A 66 11.25 -8.81 3.40
C CYS A 66 12.01 -10.00 2.84
N ARG A 67 13.12 -10.38 3.47
CA ARG A 67 13.92 -11.53 3.05
C ARG A 67 13.14 -12.83 3.16
N ALA A 68 12.39 -13.01 4.24
CA ALA A 68 11.61 -14.22 4.48
C ALA A 68 10.52 -14.45 3.41
N ILE A 69 9.87 -13.39 2.94
CA ILE A 69 8.81 -13.48 1.93
C ILE A 69 9.30 -13.35 0.48
N GLY A 70 10.59 -13.03 0.26
CA GLY A 70 11.18 -12.95 -1.07
C GLY A 70 11.14 -11.58 -1.73
N ILE A 71 10.98 -10.50 -0.98
CA ILE A 71 11.17 -9.12 -1.45
C ILE A 71 12.66 -8.85 -1.62
N GLU A 72 13.06 -8.25 -2.76
CA GLU A 72 14.47 -8.11 -3.12
C GLU A 72 15.13 -6.82 -2.60
N ALA A 73 14.35 -5.79 -2.33
CA ALA A 73 14.89 -4.47 -2.01
C ALA A 73 14.08 -3.74 -0.93
N ILE A 74 14.76 -2.83 -0.27
CA ILE A 74 14.16 -1.89 0.70
C ILE A 74 14.62 -0.48 0.36
N GLU A 75 13.77 0.50 0.61
CA GLU A 75 14.04 1.91 0.34
C GLU A 75 13.51 2.80 1.47
N GLY A 76 13.88 4.07 1.46
CA GLY A 76 13.39 5.01 2.48
C GLY A 76 13.83 4.70 3.91
N ILE A 77 15.02 4.10 4.07
CA ILE A 77 15.65 3.83 5.36
C ILE A 77 16.86 4.73 5.58
N SER A 78 17.33 4.81 6.81
CA SER A 78 18.54 5.59 7.15
C SER A 78 19.80 4.97 6.56
N ALA A 79 20.72 5.80 6.08
CA ALA A 79 22.01 5.35 5.51
C ALA A 79 22.84 4.49 6.50
N LYS A 80 22.70 4.73 7.79
CA LYS A 80 23.38 3.92 8.84
C LYS A 80 22.97 2.45 8.80
N ASP A 81 21.76 2.14 8.30
CA ASP A 81 21.20 0.79 8.27
C ASP A 81 21.58 0.02 6.99
N TYR A 82 22.11 0.70 5.95
CA TYR A 82 22.46 0.09 4.67
C TYR A 82 23.39 -1.12 4.78
N PRO A 83 24.50 -1.07 5.56
CA PRO A 83 25.40 -2.22 5.64
C PRO A 83 24.73 -3.46 6.24
N ALA A 84 23.90 -3.28 7.27
CA ALA A 84 23.20 -4.37 7.93
C ALA A 84 22.13 -4.99 7.01
N VAL A 85 21.39 -4.17 6.27
CA VAL A 85 20.38 -4.63 5.32
C VAL A 85 21.02 -5.38 4.14
N ARG A 86 22.14 -4.88 3.61
CA ARG A 86 22.89 -5.56 2.55
C ARG A 86 23.44 -6.91 2.97
N LYS A 87 23.87 -7.06 4.22
CA LYS A 87 24.33 -8.37 4.77
C LYS A 87 23.21 -9.41 4.75
N LEU A 88 21.95 -9.01 4.83
CA LEU A 88 20.79 -9.90 4.67
C LEU A 88 20.49 -10.26 3.20
N GLY A 89 21.25 -9.74 2.25
CA GLY A 89 21.06 -10.00 0.82
C GLY A 89 20.01 -9.13 0.14
N LEU A 90 19.56 -8.06 0.79
CA LEU A 90 18.64 -7.09 0.21
C LEU A 90 19.38 -5.96 -0.50
N LYS A 91 18.77 -5.44 -1.56
CA LYS A 91 19.24 -4.25 -2.28
C LYS A 91 18.63 -2.98 -1.66
N ILE A 92 19.32 -1.88 -1.83
CA ILE A 92 18.77 -0.55 -1.55
C ILE A 92 18.38 0.06 -2.90
N SER A 93 17.09 0.16 -3.17
CA SER A 93 16.60 0.60 -4.49
C SER A 93 16.58 2.12 -4.62
N LEU A 94 16.32 2.84 -3.53
CA LEU A 94 16.34 4.29 -3.50
C LEU A 94 17.18 4.77 -2.33
N VAL A 95 18.24 5.48 -2.64
CA VAL A 95 19.12 6.10 -1.64
C VAL A 95 18.65 7.53 -1.42
N SER A 96 18.37 7.88 -0.16
CA SER A 96 18.15 9.28 0.21
C SER A 96 19.43 10.06 -0.05
N GLY A 97 19.44 10.91 -1.07
CA GLY A 97 20.55 11.78 -1.40
C GLY A 97 20.78 12.77 -0.27
N GLY A 98 21.86 12.59 0.49
CA GLY A 98 22.23 13.45 1.61
C GLY A 98 22.74 14.83 1.20
N HIS A 99 22.65 15.20 -0.06
CA HIS A 99 23.05 16.51 -0.56
C HIS A 99 21.79 17.30 -0.94
N GLY A 100 21.33 18.11 -0.01
CA GLY A 100 20.42 19.19 -0.37
C GLY A 100 21.06 20.01 -1.48
N PHE A 101 20.31 20.26 -2.55
CA PHE A 101 20.73 21.24 -3.56
C PHE A 101 20.97 22.58 -2.83
N LYS A 102 22.22 22.95 -2.68
CA LYS A 102 22.55 24.30 -2.26
C LYS A 102 22.11 25.22 -3.40
N LYS A 103 21.13 26.09 -3.11
CA LYS A 103 20.78 27.21 -3.99
C LYS A 103 21.94 28.19 -4.06
#